data_58f227618d729cbbf60007ee886430b9
#
_entry.id   58f227618d729cbbf60007ee886430b9
#
_cell.length_a   1.000
_cell.length_b   1.000
_cell.length_c   1.000
_cell.angle_alpha   90.00
_cell.angle_beta   90.00
_cell.angle_gamma   90.00
#
_symmetry.space_group_name_H-M   'P 1'
#
loop_
_entity.id
_entity.type
_entity.pdbx_description
1 polymer ?
#
loop_
_entity_poly.entity_id
_entity_poly.type
_entity_poly.pdbx_seq_one_letter_code
_entity_poly.pdbx_strand_id
1 'polypeptide(L)'
;MEFKDIRPFLETNHRGVVTTFQSNGAAQASIVVCGAHEGSVAFVSVRGDSAKVRNLRRDARCTVLTVTEGWRSYAVVEGTAQIFDANNTGSEELRTLLRSVYSACGGGEHPDWDEYDRVMRQQNAVAVLVRPDRIYGLLR
;
A
#
# COMPACT_ATOMS: atom_id res chain seq x y z
N MET A 1 19.07 -5.49 -3.27
CA MET A 1 18.36 -4.49 -4.11
C MET A 1 17.98 -3.27 -3.28
N GLU A 2 18.03 -2.12 -3.88
CA GLU A 2 17.54 -0.89 -3.31
C GLU A 2 16.20 -0.53 -3.94
N PHE A 3 15.47 0.41 -3.34
CA PHE A 3 14.16 0.79 -3.86
C PHE A 3 14.24 1.31 -5.30
N LYS A 4 15.29 2.03 -5.65
CA LYS A 4 15.48 2.52 -7.03
C LYS A 4 15.51 1.39 -8.07
N ASP A 5 15.91 0.19 -7.65
CA ASP A 5 16.00 -0.97 -8.55
C ASP A 5 14.62 -1.54 -8.87
N ILE A 6 13.66 -1.41 -7.95
CA ILE A 6 12.31 -1.95 -8.14
C ILE A 6 11.27 -0.88 -8.46
N ARG A 7 11.62 0.41 -8.36
CA ARG A 7 10.65 1.48 -8.66
C ARG A 7 10.04 1.36 -10.05
N PRO A 8 10.81 1.13 -11.14
CA PRO A 8 10.19 0.99 -12.46
C PRO A 8 9.21 -0.18 -12.52
N PHE A 9 9.52 -1.27 -11.82
CA PHE A 9 8.65 -2.44 -11.73
C PHE A 9 7.33 -2.10 -11.01
N LEU A 10 7.40 -1.35 -9.91
CA LEU A 10 6.24 -0.94 -9.14
C LEU A 10 5.38 0.10 -9.87
N GLU A 11 5.96 0.83 -10.81
CA GLU A 11 5.22 1.81 -11.60
C GLU A 11 4.34 1.17 -12.68
N THR A 12 4.61 -0.07 -13.04
CA THR A 12 3.88 -0.78 -14.09
C THR A 12 3.22 -2.08 -13.62
N ASN A 13 3.44 -2.48 -12.36
CA ASN A 13 2.86 -3.72 -11.81
C ASN A 13 2.27 -3.41 -10.44
N HIS A 14 0.97 -3.63 -10.29
CA HIS A 14 0.23 -3.16 -9.12
C HIS A 14 -0.49 -4.26 -8.36
N ARG A 15 -0.34 -5.52 -8.78
CA ARG A 15 -0.94 -6.66 -8.09
C ARG A 15 -0.04 -7.09 -6.96
N GLY A 16 -0.54 -7.00 -5.74
CA GLY A 16 0.26 -7.31 -4.59
C GLY A 16 -0.44 -8.16 -3.55
N VAL A 17 0.38 -8.73 -2.69
CA VAL A 17 -0.07 -9.43 -1.49
C VAL A 17 0.67 -8.81 -0.32
N VAL A 18 -0.08 -8.27 0.63
CA VAL A 18 0.49 -7.77 1.88
C VAL A 18 0.32 -8.83 2.96
N THR A 19 1.41 -9.10 3.68
CA THR A 19 1.40 -10.00 4.83
C THR A 19 1.61 -9.16 6.09
N THR A 20 0.67 -9.30 7.02
CA THR A 20 0.71 -8.64 8.32
C THR A 20 0.61 -9.72 9.41
N PHE A 21 0.73 -9.34 10.68
CA PHE A 21 0.78 -10.31 11.77
C PHE A 21 -0.39 -10.11 12.73
N GLN A 22 -1.09 -11.21 12.98
CA GLN A 22 -2.18 -11.28 13.94
C GLN A 22 -1.64 -11.19 15.37
N SER A 23 -2.54 -10.95 16.33
CA SER A 23 -2.15 -10.84 17.74
C SER A 23 -1.47 -12.09 18.29
N ASN A 24 -1.78 -13.26 17.71
CA ASN A 24 -1.15 -14.53 18.09
C ASN A 24 0.17 -14.80 17.35
N GLY A 25 0.64 -13.84 16.53
CA GLY A 25 1.87 -13.98 15.76
C GLY A 25 1.70 -14.66 14.41
N ALA A 26 0.52 -15.16 14.10
CA ALA A 26 0.28 -15.82 12.81
C ALA A 26 0.26 -14.80 11.68
N ALA A 27 0.79 -15.18 10.52
CA ALA A 27 0.76 -14.33 9.34
C ALA A 27 -0.64 -14.29 8.73
N GLN A 28 -1.02 -13.11 8.24
CA GLN A 28 -2.27 -12.93 7.52
C GLN A 28 -1.97 -12.24 6.19
N ALA A 29 -2.34 -12.86 5.09
CA ALA A 29 -2.11 -12.34 3.75
C ALA A 29 -3.41 -11.76 3.18
N SER A 30 -3.29 -10.63 2.48
CA SER A 30 -4.42 -9.97 1.80
C SER A 30 -3.96 -9.48 0.45
N ILE A 31 -4.85 -9.52 -0.53
CA ILE A 31 -4.58 -8.94 -1.85
C ILE A 31 -4.75 -7.43 -1.75
N VAL A 32 -3.81 -6.70 -2.35
CA VAL A 32 -3.87 -5.23 -2.42
C VAL A 32 -3.50 -4.78 -3.82
N VAL A 33 -3.94 -3.58 -4.18
CA VAL A 33 -3.43 -2.87 -5.34
C VAL A 33 -2.39 -1.89 -4.79
N CYS A 34 -1.16 -2.01 -5.25
CA CYS A 34 -0.04 -1.25 -4.68
C CYS A 34 0.79 -0.56 -5.75
N GLY A 35 1.64 0.36 -5.31
CA GLY A 35 2.50 1.11 -6.20
C GLY A 35 3.61 1.82 -5.45
N ALA A 36 4.44 2.55 -6.17
CA ALA A 36 5.52 3.32 -5.59
C ALA A 36 5.03 4.72 -5.23
N HIS A 37 5.29 5.14 -4.01
CA HIS A 37 5.05 6.50 -3.56
C HIS A 37 6.32 6.98 -2.85
N GLU A 38 7.03 7.91 -3.51
CA GLU A 38 8.35 8.33 -3.04
C GLU A 38 9.24 7.10 -2.87
N GLY A 39 9.84 6.89 -1.70
CA GLY A 39 10.69 5.74 -1.43
C GLY A 39 9.98 4.57 -0.76
N SER A 40 8.65 4.50 -0.85
CA SER A 40 7.84 3.49 -0.17
C SER A 40 6.94 2.75 -1.15
N VAL A 41 6.54 1.54 -0.76
CA VAL A 41 5.41 0.86 -1.41
C VAL A 41 4.15 1.34 -0.71
N ALA A 42 3.15 1.74 -1.50
CA ALA A 42 1.93 2.32 -0.97
C ALA A 42 0.69 1.54 -1.41
N PHE A 43 -0.31 1.54 -0.57
CA PHE A 43 -1.64 1.07 -0.92
C PHE A 43 -2.69 1.78 -0.07
N VAL A 44 -3.95 1.73 -0.52
CA VAL A 44 -5.07 2.27 0.24
C VAL A 44 -5.90 1.10 0.76
N SER A 45 -6.21 1.13 2.05
CA SER A 45 -7.26 0.30 2.60
C SER A 45 -8.53 1.14 2.62
N VAL A 46 -9.46 0.85 1.70
CA VAL A 46 -10.70 1.63 1.58
C VAL A 46 -11.50 1.54 2.89
N ARG A 47 -11.57 0.35 3.46
CA ARG A 47 -12.20 0.16 4.77
C ARG A 47 -11.13 0.31 5.85
N GLY A 48 -11.28 1.37 6.66
CA GLY A 48 -10.30 1.72 7.69
C GLY A 48 -10.22 0.73 8.86
N ASP A 49 -11.19 -0.17 8.98
CA ASP A 49 -11.23 -1.19 10.04
C ASP A 49 -10.89 -2.59 9.54
N SER A 50 -10.25 -2.71 8.38
CA SER A 50 -9.86 -4.02 7.83
C SER A 50 -8.88 -4.73 8.75
N ALA A 51 -8.82 -6.06 8.63
CA ALA A 51 -7.92 -6.88 9.45
C ALA A 51 -6.46 -6.47 9.29
N LYS A 52 -6.04 -6.20 8.05
CA LYS A 52 -4.65 -5.78 7.80
C LYS A 52 -4.31 -4.46 8.48
N VAL A 53 -5.25 -3.52 8.51
CA VAL A 53 -5.03 -2.23 9.19
C VAL A 53 -4.96 -2.44 10.70
N ARG A 54 -5.88 -3.23 11.27
CA ARG A 54 -5.83 -3.53 12.70
C ARG A 54 -4.50 -4.20 13.09
N ASN A 55 -4.04 -5.14 12.27
CA ASN A 55 -2.75 -5.80 12.48
C ASN A 55 -1.60 -4.81 12.45
N LEU A 56 -1.59 -3.92 11.45
CA LEU A 56 -0.51 -2.93 11.30
C LEU A 56 -0.50 -1.88 12.42
N ARG A 57 -1.66 -1.56 12.99
CA ARG A 57 -1.70 -0.65 14.15
C ARG A 57 -1.04 -1.26 15.37
N ARG A 58 -1.11 -2.58 15.51
CA ARG A 58 -0.51 -3.29 16.64
C ARG A 58 0.94 -3.65 16.36
N ASP A 59 1.26 -4.04 15.14
CA ASP A 59 2.59 -4.45 14.72
C ASP A 59 2.82 -3.94 13.31
N ALA A 60 3.68 -2.92 13.18
CA ALA A 60 3.88 -2.21 11.91
C ALA A 60 4.71 -3.00 10.90
N ARG A 61 5.27 -4.15 11.28
CA ARG A 61 6.03 -4.99 10.33
C ARG A 61 5.11 -5.57 9.29
N CYS A 62 5.54 -5.54 8.05
CA CYS A 62 4.79 -6.17 6.97
C CYS A 62 5.69 -6.48 5.79
N THR A 63 5.16 -7.29 4.90
CA THR A 63 5.81 -7.67 3.67
C THR A 63 4.84 -7.44 2.53
N VAL A 64 5.29 -6.79 1.47
CA VAL A 64 4.47 -6.60 0.27
C VAL A 64 5.18 -7.30 -0.88
N LEU A 65 4.53 -8.32 -1.43
CA LEU A 65 4.96 -8.97 -2.66
C LEU A 65 4.18 -8.37 -3.81
N THR A 66 4.88 -7.89 -4.83
CA THR A 66 4.27 -7.40 -6.07
C THR A 66 4.67 -8.33 -7.20
N VAL A 67 3.72 -8.73 -8.02
CA VAL A 67 3.93 -9.75 -9.03
C VAL A 67 3.39 -9.28 -10.39
N THR A 68 4.06 -9.71 -11.48
CA THR A 68 3.57 -9.46 -12.83
C THR A 68 2.32 -10.29 -13.11
N GLU A 69 1.53 -9.83 -14.07
CA GLU A 69 0.35 -10.55 -14.52
C GLU A 69 0.69 -11.99 -14.95
N GLY A 70 1.84 -12.17 -15.59
CA GLY A 70 2.26 -13.50 -16.05
C GLY A 70 2.97 -14.36 -15.01
N TRP A 71 3.08 -13.92 -13.77
CA TRP A 71 3.70 -14.67 -12.66
C TRP A 71 5.19 -14.95 -12.86
N ARG A 72 5.88 -14.21 -13.70
CA ARG A 72 7.28 -14.49 -14.05
C ARG A 72 8.28 -13.65 -13.29
N SER A 73 7.86 -12.49 -12.83
CA SER A 73 8.71 -11.56 -12.10
C SER A 73 8.00 -11.11 -10.85
N TYR A 74 8.77 -10.86 -9.82
CA TYR A 74 8.20 -10.34 -8.58
C TYR A 74 9.23 -9.53 -7.81
N ALA A 75 8.74 -8.64 -6.96
CA ALA A 75 9.55 -7.89 -6.01
C ALA A 75 8.90 -7.97 -4.64
N VAL A 76 9.71 -8.15 -3.61
CA VAL A 76 9.24 -8.22 -2.24
C VAL A 76 9.89 -7.10 -1.43
N VAL A 77 9.08 -6.35 -0.73
CA VAL A 77 9.53 -5.33 0.22
C VAL A 77 9.12 -5.80 1.61
N GLU A 78 10.12 -6.09 2.44
CA GLU A 78 9.92 -6.28 3.87
C GLU A 78 10.16 -4.93 4.52
N GLY A 79 9.20 -4.46 5.30
CA GLY A 79 9.31 -3.12 5.82
C GLY A 79 8.44 -2.82 7.00
N THR A 80 8.42 -1.53 7.31
CA THR A 80 7.68 -0.97 8.43
C THR A 80 6.61 -0.05 7.85
N ALA A 81 5.36 -0.30 8.18
CA ALA A 81 4.22 0.45 7.68
C ALA A 81 3.99 1.72 8.50
N GLN A 82 3.68 2.79 7.79
CA GLN A 82 3.17 4.02 8.38
C GLN A 82 1.73 4.20 7.91
N ILE A 83 0.83 4.44 8.84
CA ILE A 83 -0.60 4.55 8.59
C ILE A 83 -1.02 6.01 8.67
N PHE A 84 -1.76 6.46 7.67
CA PHE A 84 -2.31 7.81 7.60
C PHE A 84 -3.83 7.72 7.57
N ASP A 85 -4.48 8.28 8.58
CA ASP A 85 -5.93 8.24 8.72
C ASP A 85 -6.47 9.59 9.24
N ALA A 86 -7.78 9.68 9.38
CA ALA A 86 -8.44 10.91 9.83
C ALA A 86 -8.06 11.31 11.26
N ASN A 87 -7.55 10.39 12.06
CA ASN A 87 -7.18 10.69 13.45
C ASN A 87 -5.78 11.27 13.58
N ASN A 88 -4.88 10.95 12.64
CA ASN A 88 -3.48 11.38 12.73
C ASN A 88 -3.06 12.33 11.60
N THR A 89 -3.94 12.61 10.64
CA THR A 89 -3.60 13.40 9.46
C THR A 89 -4.74 14.38 9.18
N GLY A 90 -4.39 15.63 8.86
CA GLY A 90 -5.38 16.64 8.53
C GLY A 90 -6.19 16.25 7.28
N SER A 91 -7.44 16.70 7.20
CA SER A 91 -8.35 16.26 6.14
C SER A 91 -7.86 16.59 4.73
N GLU A 92 -7.26 17.77 4.53
CA GLU A 92 -6.71 18.16 3.23
C GLU A 92 -5.49 17.33 2.86
N GLU A 93 -4.62 17.12 3.82
CA GLU A 93 -3.40 16.35 3.64
C GLU A 93 -3.73 14.88 3.35
N LEU A 94 -4.69 14.31 4.07
CA LEU A 94 -5.12 12.93 3.86
C LEU A 94 -5.78 12.77 2.49
N ARG A 95 -6.62 13.72 2.10
CA ARG A 95 -7.25 13.71 0.77
C ARG A 95 -6.20 13.69 -0.33
N THR A 96 -5.22 14.58 -0.24
CA THR A 96 -4.14 14.66 -1.21
C THR A 96 -3.35 13.36 -1.27
N LEU A 97 -3.04 12.78 -0.11
CA LEU A 97 -2.29 11.54 -0.04
C LEU A 97 -3.08 10.36 -0.63
N LEU A 98 -4.36 10.22 -0.29
CA LEU A 98 -5.19 9.15 -0.82
C LEU A 98 -5.31 9.22 -2.35
N ARG A 99 -5.48 10.43 -2.91
CA ARG A 99 -5.50 10.62 -4.35
C ARG A 99 -4.16 10.24 -4.99
N SER A 100 -3.07 10.67 -4.37
CA SER A 100 -1.72 10.40 -4.86
C SER A 100 -1.42 8.90 -4.89
N VAL A 101 -1.80 8.18 -3.83
CA VAL A 101 -1.62 6.73 -3.76
C VAL A 101 -2.50 6.01 -4.78
N TYR A 102 -3.75 6.45 -4.95
CA TYR A 102 -4.62 5.90 -5.99
C TYR A 102 -3.95 5.96 -7.37
N SER A 103 -3.41 7.14 -7.71
CA SER A 103 -2.74 7.33 -9.00
C SER A 103 -1.49 6.46 -9.12
N ALA A 104 -0.70 6.37 -8.05
CA ALA A 104 0.52 5.57 -8.03
C ALA A 104 0.25 4.07 -8.16
N CYS A 105 -0.94 3.63 -7.75
CA CYS A 105 -1.35 2.23 -7.82
C CYS A 105 -1.96 1.83 -9.17
N GLY A 106 -1.70 2.62 -10.21
CA GLY A 106 -2.17 2.33 -11.56
C GLY A 106 -3.52 2.91 -11.90
N GLY A 107 -4.12 3.66 -10.95
CA GLY A 107 -5.42 4.27 -11.17
C GLY A 107 -5.39 5.48 -12.10
N GLY A 108 -4.21 6.07 -12.29
CA GLY A 108 -4.07 7.28 -13.06
C GLY A 108 -4.90 8.41 -12.48
N GLU A 109 -5.59 9.15 -13.32
CA GLU A 109 -6.47 10.21 -12.88
C GLU A 109 -7.89 9.68 -12.74
N HIS A 110 -8.47 9.85 -11.57
CA HIS A 110 -9.83 9.37 -11.31
C HIS A 110 -10.83 10.22 -12.11
N PRO A 111 -11.86 9.63 -12.73
CA PRO A 111 -12.85 10.40 -13.51
C PRO A 111 -13.70 11.33 -12.66
N ASP A 112 -13.78 11.10 -11.36
CA ASP A 112 -14.58 11.93 -10.44
C ASP A 112 -13.93 11.96 -9.05
N TRP A 113 -13.00 12.90 -8.87
CA TRP A 113 -12.28 13.02 -7.60
C TRP A 113 -13.20 13.39 -6.42
N ASP A 114 -14.27 14.14 -6.67
CA ASP A 114 -15.19 14.51 -5.59
C ASP A 114 -15.91 13.26 -5.06
N GLU A 115 -16.34 12.39 -5.95
CA GLU A 115 -16.95 11.11 -5.58
C GLU A 115 -15.94 10.23 -4.83
N TYR A 116 -14.71 10.15 -5.32
CA TYR A 116 -13.63 9.40 -4.67
C TYR A 116 -13.42 9.90 -3.23
N ASP A 117 -13.28 11.21 -3.06
CA ASP A 117 -13.06 11.79 -1.73
C ASP A 117 -14.22 11.48 -0.79
N ARG A 118 -15.44 11.56 -1.28
CA ARG A 118 -16.64 11.29 -0.50
C ARG A 118 -16.64 9.85 0.02
N VAL A 119 -16.36 8.90 -0.86
CA VAL A 119 -16.32 7.48 -0.51
C VAL A 119 -15.19 7.20 0.49
N MET A 120 -14.02 7.78 0.26
CA MET A 120 -12.87 7.59 1.16
C MET A 120 -13.19 8.10 2.57
N ARG A 121 -13.83 9.25 2.69
CA ARG A 121 -14.23 9.78 4.01
C ARG A 121 -15.29 8.89 4.66
N GLN A 122 -16.28 8.46 3.89
CA GLN A 122 -17.37 7.62 4.39
C GLN A 122 -16.86 6.29 4.94
N GLN A 123 -15.88 5.70 4.26
CA GLN A 123 -15.29 4.41 4.64
C GLN A 123 -14.15 4.53 5.65
N ASN A 124 -13.77 5.74 6.03
CA ASN A 124 -12.60 5.99 6.88
C ASN A 124 -11.33 5.38 6.28
N ALA A 125 -11.13 5.59 4.99
CA ALA A 125 -10.03 5.02 4.25
C ALA A 125 -8.67 5.39 4.85
N VAL A 126 -7.72 4.47 4.74
CA VAL A 126 -6.38 4.60 5.30
C VAL A 126 -5.37 4.46 4.19
N ALA A 127 -4.41 5.38 4.14
CA ALA A 127 -3.25 5.23 3.27
C ALA A 127 -2.14 4.54 4.07
N VAL A 128 -1.53 3.53 3.47
CA VAL A 128 -0.42 2.79 4.09
C VAL A 128 0.82 2.96 3.23
N LEU A 129 1.88 3.45 3.84
CA LEU A 129 3.19 3.59 3.18
C LEU A 129 4.16 2.64 3.89
N VAL A 130 4.74 1.72 3.13
CA VAL A 130 5.67 0.73 3.67
C VAL A 130 7.09 1.15 3.32
N ARG A 131 7.82 1.59 4.35
CA ARG A 131 9.23 1.95 4.20
C ARG A 131 10.06 0.67 4.14
N PRO A 132 10.88 0.50 3.09
CA PRO A 132 11.67 -0.72 2.92
C PRO A 132 12.76 -0.87 3.99
N ASP A 133 12.85 -2.04 4.58
CA ASP A 133 13.98 -2.46 5.39
C ASP A 133 14.83 -3.47 4.61
N ARG A 134 14.21 -4.29 3.78
CA ARG A 134 14.88 -5.27 2.93
C ARG A 134 14.08 -5.48 1.65
N ILE A 135 14.78 -5.56 0.54
CA ILE A 135 14.15 -5.79 -0.78
C ILE A 135 14.82 -6.97 -1.45
N TYR A 136 14.01 -7.84 -2.05
CA TYR A 136 14.50 -8.93 -2.87
C TYR A 136 13.45 -9.29 -3.92
N GLY A 137 13.82 -10.14 -4.87
CA GLY A 137 12.91 -10.58 -5.89
C GLY A 137 13.63 -11.09 -7.12
N LEU A 138 12.85 -11.29 -8.17
CA LEU A 138 13.34 -11.75 -9.46
C LEU A 138 12.70 -10.88 -10.55
N LEU A 139 13.50 -9.99 -11.12
CA LEU A 139 13.06 -9.09 -12.19
C LEU A 139 13.58 -9.59 -13.51
N ARG A 140 12.69 -9.91 -14.43
CA ARG A 140 13.06 -10.44 -15.73
C ARG A 140 12.66 -9.47 -16.86
#